data_bc06b2fcfa87ffb936290a92adaf641a
#
_entry.id   bc06b2fcfa87ffb936290a92adaf641a
#
_cell.length_a   1.000
_cell.length_b   1.000
_cell.length_c   1.000
_cell.angle_alpha   90.00
_cell.angle_beta   90.00
_cell.angle_gamma   90.00
#
_symmetry.space_group_name_H-M   'P 1'
#
loop_
_entity.id
_entity.type
_entity.pdbx_description
1 polymer ?
#
loop_
_entity_poly.entity_id
_entity_poly.type
_entity_poly.pdbx_seq_one_letter_code
_entity_poly.pdbx_strand_id
1 'polypeptide(L)'
;PVSMTNFKASDEYLRTGDRIIRSYPLVDIDEINLPSMVKPYTQMNINGYGIATELLSFLTGVPYSDCVVFNQVIQIPGQRKLLRKLQAKAKRHGSMPDPSNRIAKADIEEVLDRLAVDSTMLVYCNFNILVSCPPDKVTPVTSFLETKLYECGIMPSRTAYNQLELFMDCFPGNGYAFNPDYDLFLTLSDAALCFFFKEHLKESEDTPLTTYYTDRQGLPVCIDITGKAGKRKMSENAKFYCIGPSGSGMSFERWVRCA
;
A
#
# COMPACT_ATOMS: atom_id res chain seq x y z
N PRO A 1 10.50 -12.59 -26.05
CA PRO A 1 11.76 -12.06 -25.56
C PRO A 1 11.76 -10.54 -25.73
N VAL A 2 11.90 -9.82 -24.60
CA VAL A 2 12.00 -8.35 -24.64
C VAL A 2 13.35 -8.00 -25.24
N SER A 3 13.32 -7.37 -26.42
CA SER A 3 14.55 -6.84 -27.01
C SER A 3 14.91 -5.52 -26.33
N MET A 4 16.19 -5.29 -26.04
CA MET A 4 16.70 -4.01 -25.51
C MET A 4 16.30 -2.81 -26.39
N THR A 5 16.03 -3.02 -27.67
CA THR A 5 15.58 -1.97 -28.61
C THR A 5 14.13 -1.52 -28.35
N ASN A 6 13.33 -2.29 -27.62
CA ASN A 6 11.94 -1.98 -27.30
C ASN A 6 11.77 -1.33 -25.93
N PHE A 7 12.86 -1.10 -25.20
CA PHE A 7 12.86 -0.43 -23.92
C PHE A 7 13.29 1.03 -24.07
N LYS A 8 12.42 1.95 -23.70
CA LYS A 8 12.71 3.39 -23.71
C LYS A 8 12.38 3.96 -22.34
N ALA A 9 13.36 4.59 -21.72
CA ALA A 9 13.20 5.35 -20.50
C ALA A 9 12.93 6.82 -20.84
N SER A 10 11.94 7.41 -20.20
CA SER A 10 11.68 8.84 -20.15
C SER A 10 11.54 9.27 -18.68
N ASP A 11 11.52 10.57 -18.45
CA ASP A 11 11.40 11.12 -17.10
C ASP A 11 10.01 10.85 -16.48
N GLU A 12 8.98 10.63 -17.29
CA GLU A 12 7.61 10.44 -16.81
C GLU A 12 7.17 8.97 -16.76
N TYR A 13 7.77 8.11 -17.60
CA TYR A 13 7.43 6.70 -17.69
C TYR A 13 8.50 5.89 -18.42
N LEU A 14 8.40 4.58 -18.28
CA LEU A 14 9.17 3.64 -19.09
C LEU A 14 8.25 3.01 -20.14
N ARG A 15 8.74 2.86 -21.35
CA ARG A 15 8.03 2.15 -22.40
C ARG A 15 8.71 0.84 -22.73
N THR A 16 7.92 -0.25 -22.70
CA THR A 16 8.37 -1.59 -23.07
C THR A 16 7.43 -2.15 -24.12
N GLY A 17 7.84 -2.10 -25.39
CA GLY A 17 6.99 -2.48 -26.51
C GLY A 17 5.75 -1.58 -26.64
N ASP A 18 4.57 -2.18 -26.46
CA ASP A 18 3.27 -1.52 -26.50
C ASP A 18 2.72 -1.12 -25.12
N ARG A 19 3.53 -1.27 -24.07
CA ARG A 19 3.14 -0.98 -22.68
C ARG A 19 3.91 0.18 -22.11
N ILE A 20 3.26 0.89 -21.20
CA ILE A 20 3.86 1.90 -20.35
C ILE A 20 3.95 1.36 -18.93
N ILE A 21 5.10 1.54 -18.33
CA ILE A 21 5.36 1.26 -16.92
C ILE A 21 5.60 2.60 -16.24
N ARG A 22 4.83 2.91 -15.21
CA ARG A 22 4.97 4.12 -14.43
C ARG A 22 5.07 3.80 -12.95
N SER A 23 6.00 4.47 -12.29
CA SER A 23 6.20 4.41 -10.84
C SER A 23 5.55 5.61 -10.18
N TYR A 24 4.88 5.34 -9.05
CA TYR A 24 4.20 6.32 -8.19
C TYR A 24 4.80 6.18 -6.79
N PRO A 25 5.89 6.91 -6.47
CA PRO A 25 6.42 6.92 -5.12
C PRO A 25 5.44 7.62 -4.19
N LEU A 26 5.21 7.03 -3.01
CA LEU A 26 4.25 7.58 -2.04
C LEU A 26 4.82 8.78 -1.28
N VAL A 27 6.13 8.98 -1.35
CA VAL A 27 6.85 10.07 -0.69
C VAL A 27 7.78 10.73 -1.69
N ASP A 28 7.72 12.05 -1.76
CA ASP A 28 8.67 12.87 -2.51
C ASP A 28 9.78 13.38 -1.59
N ILE A 29 10.94 13.64 -2.17
CA ILE A 29 12.10 14.20 -1.46
C ILE A 29 11.79 15.62 -0.94
N ASP A 30 11.08 16.40 -1.73
CA ASP A 30 10.79 17.80 -1.44
C ASP A 30 9.52 18.01 -0.62
N GLU A 31 8.55 17.09 -0.71
CA GLU A 31 7.27 17.17 -0.01
C GLU A 31 6.86 15.80 0.54
N ILE A 32 6.92 15.65 1.85
CA ILE A 32 6.37 14.47 2.54
C ILE A 32 4.93 14.78 2.95
N ASN A 33 3.98 14.36 2.15
CA ASN A 33 2.55 14.50 2.40
C ASN A 33 1.94 13.19 2.90
N LEU A 34 2.46 12.70 4.02
CA LEU A 34 1.90 11.55 4.72
C LEU A 34 0.99 12.04 5.87
N PRO A 35 -0.10 11.31 6.17
CA PRO A 35 -0.94 11.64 7.30
C PRO A 35 -0.16 11.49 8.62
N SER A 36 -0.46 12.35 9.59
CA SER A 36 0.16 12.31 10.92
C SER A 36 -0.09 10.99 11.66
N MET A 37 -1.16 10.29 11.31
CA MET A 37 -1.50 8.98 11.84
C MET A 37 -1.98 8.07 10.71
N VAL A 38 -1.39 6.89 10.60
CA VAL A 38 -1.78 5.85 9.65
C VAL A 38 -2.38 4.68 10.43
N LYS A 39 -3.47 4.14 9.91
CA LYS A 39 -4.10 2.92 10.44
C LYS A 39 -3.94 1.79 9.43
N PRO A 40 -3.69 0.55 9.88
CA PRO A 40 -3.51 -0.60 8.98
C PRO A 40 -4.80 -0.98 8.23
N TYR A 41 -5.96 -0.57 8.74
CA TYR A 41 -7.26 -0.89 8.18
C TYR A 41 -8.10 0.36 7.97
N THR A 42 -8.80 0.39 6.85
CA THR A 42 -9.87 1.35 6.54
C THR A 42 -11.23 0.64 6.60
N GLN A 43 -12.31 1.40 6.73
CA GLN A 43 -13.65 0.84 6.65
C GLN A 43 -14.22 1.04 5.26
N MET A 44 -14.49 -0.06 4.58
CA MET A 44 -15.24 -0.06 3.32
C MET A 44 -16.73 -0.34 3.63
N ASN A 45 -17.62 0.49 3.14
CA ASN A 45 -19.05 0.33 3.36
C ASN A 45 -19.64 -0.46 2.18
N ILE A 46 -20.07 -1.69 2.42
CA ILE A 46 -20.71 -2.54 1.41
C ILE A 46 -22.12 -2.89 1.90
N ASN A 47 -23.13 -2.44 1.17
CA ASN A 47 -24.54 -2.68 1.49
C ASN A 47 -24.93 -2.31 2.93
N GLY A 48 -24.35 -1.22 3.45
CA GLY A 48 -24.62 -0.74 4.82
C GLY A 48 -23.78 -1.40 5.93
N TYR A 49 -22.91 -2.36 5.58
CA TYR A 49 -22.00 -3.00 6.52
C TYR A 49 -20.60 -2.40 6.40
N GLY A 50 -20.05 -1.92 7.51
CA GLY A 50 -18.65 -1.48 7.57
C GLY A 50 -17.73 -2.69 7.68
N ILE A 51 -16.94 -2.96 6.64
CA ILE A 51 -15.96 -4.04 6.61
C ILE A 51 -14.56 -3.43 6.70
N ALA A 52 -13.76 -3.94 7.64
CA ALA A 52 -12.37 -3.53 7.75
C ALA A 52 -11.55 -4.10 6.58
N THR A 53 -10.94 -3.22 5.81
CA THR A 53 -10.05 -3.58 4.68
C THR A 53 -8.66 -3.01 4.91
N GLU A 54 -7.65 -3.65 4.37
CA GLU A 54 -6.28 -3.12 4.43
C GLU A 54 -6.16 -1.79 3.69
N LEU A 55 -5.25 -0.94 4.16
CA LEU A 55 -5.06 0.42 3.65
C LEU A 55 -4.87 0.46 2.13
N LEU A 56 -4.07 -0.45 1.59
CA LEU A 56 -3.73 -0.52 0.17
C LEU A 56 -4.55 -1.57 -0.62
N SER A 57 -5.67 -2.04 -0.07
CA SER A 57 -6.51 -3.06 -0.72
C SER A 57 -6.97 -2.68 -2.13
N PHE A 58 -7.11 -1.40 -2.43
CA PHE A 58 -7.50 -0.89 -3.75
C PHE A 58 -6.50 -1.25 -4.86
N LEU A 59 -5.24 -1.58 -4.51
CA LEU A 59 -4.23 -1.99 -5.49
C LEU A 59 -4.58 -3.28 -6.21
N THR A 60 -5.43 -4.12 -5.64
CA THR A 60 -5.92 -5.34 -6.30
C THR A 60 -6.89 -5.06 -7.45
N GLY A 61 -7.52 -3.88 -7.46
CA GLY A 61 -8.55 -3.49 -8.41
C GLY A 61 -8.18 -2.28 -9.28
N VAL A 62 -6.90 -2.03 -9.55
CA VAL A 62 -6.48 -0.92 -10.43
C VAL A 62 -7.01 -1.16 -11.85
N PRO A 63 -7.88 -0.28 -12.38
CA PRO A 63 -8.50 -0.49 -13.68
C PRO A 63 -7.45 -0.41 -14.80
N TYR A 64 -7.66 -1.18 -15.86
CA TYR A 64 -6.83 -1.20 -17.07
C TYR A 64 -5.35 -1.55 -16.85
N SER A 65 -4.96 -2.00 -15.65
CA SER A 65 -3.61 -2.44 -15.38
C SER A 65 -3.40 -3.89 -15.78
N ASP A 66 -2.25 -4.18 -16.37
CA ASP A 66 -1.82 -5.56 -16.64
C ASP A 66 -1.07 -6.14 -15.44
N CYS A 67 -0.32 -5.27 -14.75
CA CYS A 67 0.47 -5.65 -13.59
C CYS A 67 0.56 -4.45 -12.63
N VAL A 68 0.43 -4.73 -11.35
CA VAL A 68 0.66 -3.77 -10.26
C VAL A 68 1.68 -4.38 -9.31
N VAL A 69 2.75 -3.65 -9.04
CA VAL A 69 3.77 -4.03 -8.07
C VAL A 69 3.79 -2.98 -6.96
N PHE A 70 3.62 -3.40 -5.74
CA PHE A 70 3.87 -2.55 -4.57
C PHE A 70 5.24 -2.92 -4.00
N ASN A 71 6.16 -1.98 -4.07
CA ASN A 71 7.50 -2.13 -3.53
C ASN A 71 7.61 -1.39 -2.19
N GLN A 72 7.99 -2.11 -1.16
CA GLN A 72 8.23 -1.57 0.17
C GLN A 72 9.64 -1.93 0.61
N VAL A 73 10.46 -0.93 0.80
CA VAL A 73 11.81 -1.08 1.33
C VAL A 73 11.86 -0.53 2.74
N ILE A 74 12.28 -1.36 3.69
CA ILE A 74 12.46 -0.98 5.09
C ILE A 74 13.90 -1.28 5.49
N GLN A 75 14.63 -0.25 5.88
CA GLN A 75 15.99 -0.37 6.40
C GLN A 75 15.98 -0.11 7.91
N ILE A 76 16.56 -1.03 8.67
CA ILE A 76 16.66 -0.93 10.12
C ILE A 76 18.04 -0.38 10.50
N PRO A 77 18.15 0.91 10.84
CA PRO A 77 19.42 1.53 11.19
C PRO A 77 19.85 1.20 12.62
N GLY A 78 21.10 1.48 12.95
CA GLY A 78 21.59 1.39 14.33
C GLY A 78 20.87 2.39 15.25
N GLN A 79 19.92 1.94 16.05
CA GLN A 79 19.01 2.75 16.86
C GLN A 79 19.74 3.77 17.77
N ARG A 80 20.81 3.36 18.44
CA ARG A 80 21.57 4.26 19.34
C ARG A 80 22.15 5.47 18.61
N LYS A 81 22.68 5.27 17.39
CA LYS A 81 23.25 6.36 16.58
C LYS A 81 22.15 7.31 16.12
N LEU A 82 21.01 6.77 15.72
CA LEU A 82 19.89 7.54 15.22
C LEU A 82 19.21 8.35 16.35
N LEU A 83 19.00 7.75 17.52
CA LEU A 83 18.48 8.45 18.70
C LEU A 83 19.36 9.63 19.10
N ARG A 84 20.70 9.47 19.11
CA ARG A 84 21.64 10.57 19.37
C ARG A 84 21.51 11.68 18.31
N LYS A 85 21.32 11.31 17.03
CA LYS A 85 21.13 12.26 15.92
C LYS A 85 19.84 13.09 16.13
N LEU A 86 18.73 12.44 16.51
CA LEU A 86 17.45 13.10 16.80
C LEU A 86 17.54 14.00 18.05
N GLN A 87 18.14 13.53 19.13
CA GLN A 87 18.34 14.34 20.35
C GLN A 87 19.20 15.58 20.08
N ALA A 88 20.26 15.43 19.28
CA ALA A 88 21.08 16.57 18.85
C ALA A 88 20.28 17.54 17.96
N LYS A 89 19.41 17.03 17.08
CA LYS A 89 18.53 17.85 16.25
C LYS A 89 17.51 18.63 17.11
N ALA A 90 16.87 17.97 18.09
CA ALA A 90 15.96 18.62 19.03
C ALA A 90 16.63 19.75 19.82
N LYS A 91 17.85 19.53 20.33
CA LYS A 91 18.65 20.58 21.01
C LYS A 91 18.94 21.76 20.09
N ARG A 92 19.27 21.50 18.80
CA ARG A 92 19.55 22.55 17.83
C ARG A 92 18.31 23.40 17.55
N HIS A 93 17.16 22.76 17.35
CA HIS A 93 15.89 23.48 17.18
C HIS A 93 15.51 24.26 18.47
N GLY A 94 15.78 23.71 19.66
CA GLY A 94 15.52 24.38 20.91
C GLY A 94 16.39 25.62 21.17
N SER A 95 17.52 25.79 20.49
CA SER A 95 18.39 26.96 20.60
C SER A 95 17.98 28.13 19.67
N MET A 96 17.05 27.90 18.75
CA MET A 96 16.59 28.91 17.79
C MET A 96 15.19 29.42 18.16
N PRO A 97 14.99 30.73 18.38
CA PRO A 97 13.71 31.29 18.86
C PRO A 97 12.71 31.52 17.74
N ASP A 98 12.52 30.55 16.86
CA ASP A 98 11.56 30.61 15.76
C ASP A 98 10.38 29.65 16.02
N PRO A 99 9.10 30.04 15.71
CA PRO A 99 7.94 29.19 15.91
C PRO A 99 8.03 27.83 15.21
N SER A 100 8.59 27.76 13.99
CA SER A 100 8.77 26.52 13.24
C SER A 100 9.76 25.58 13.93
N ASN A 101 10.84 26.10 14.49
CA ASN A 101 11.80 25.32 15.28
C ASN A 101 11.18 24.78 16.58
N ARG A 102 10.27 25.51 17.19
CA ARG A 102 9.55 25.05 18.39
C ARG A 102 8.64 23.85 18.07
N ILE A 103 7.91 23.92 16.93
CA ILE A 103 7.08 22.81 16.47
C ILE A 103 7.97 21.59 16.16
N ALA A 104 9.00 21.77 15.34
CA ALA A 104 9.92 20.68 14.98
C ALA A 104 10.60 20.02 16.20
N LYS A 105 10.89 20.81 17.25
CA LYS A 105 11.39 20.25 18.50
C LYS A 105 10.34 19.39 19.20
N ALA A 106 9.09 19.90 19.31
CA ALA A 106 8.00 19.17 19.97
C ALA A 106 7.70 17.85 19.24
N ASP A 107 7.68 17.84 17.91
CA ASP A 107 7.48 16.64 17.11
C ASP A 107 8.57 15.59 17.36
N ILE A 108 9.84 16.03 17.43
CA ILE A 108 10.96 15.12 17.74
C ILE A 108 10.84 14.57 19.16
N GLU A 109 10.48 15.39 20.15
CA GLU A 109 10.30 14.97 21.53
C GLU A 109 9.14 13.96 21.64
N GLU A 110 8.02 14.17 20.96
CA GLU A 110 6.91 13.21 20.89
C GLU A 110 7.36 11.85 20.33
N VAL A 111 8.13 11.84 19.25
CA VAL A 111 8.68 10.60 18.68
C VAL A 111 9.60 9.89 19.68
N LEU A 112 10.45 10.62 20.37
CA LEU A 112 11.36 10.06 21.40
C LEU A 112 10.59 9.46 22.59
N ASP A 113 9.50 10.11 23.01
CA ASP A 113 8.64 9.62 24.08
C ASP A 113 7.91 8.34 23.67
N ARG A 114 7.36 8.27 22.46
CA ARG A 114 6.75 7.05 21.92
C ARG A 114 7.74 5.89 21.84
N LEU A 115 8.97 6.14 21.40
CA LEU A 115 10.02 5.12 21.37
C LEU A 115 10.36 4.58 22.76
N ALA A 116 10.28 5.42 23.79
CA ALA A 116 10.55 5.01 25.16
C ALA A 116 9.39 4.21 25.77
N VAL A 117 8.13 4.53 25.43
CA VAL A 117 6.93 3.91 25.99
C VAL A 117 6.57 2.61 25.28
N ASP A 118 6.52 2.62 23.94
CA ASP A 118 5.91 1.56 23.14
C ASP A 118 6.90 0.49 22.67
N SER A 119 8.19 0.61 23.03
CA SER A 119 9.25 -0.31 22.56
C SER A 119 9.31 -0.43 21.03
N THR A 120 8.84 0.58 20.31
CA THR A 120 8.91 0.66 18.84
C THR A 120 10.34 1.02 18.40
N MET A 121 10.64 0.91 17.13
CA MET A 121 11.94 1.27 16.58
C MET A 121 11.80 2.25 15.41
N LEU A 122 12.85 3.02 15.19
CA LEU A 122 12.96 3.90 14.02
C LEU A 122 13.44 3.10 12.82
N VAL A 123 12.79 3.30 11.69
CA VAL A 123 13.13 2.67 10.43
C VAL A 123 13.16 3.70 9.31
N TYR A 124 14.01 3.46 8.33
CA TYR A 124 13.97 4.17 7.06
C TYR A 124 13.10 3.40 6.08
N CYS A 125 12.23 4.10 5.37
CA CYS A 125 11.28 3.48 4.46
C CYS A 125 11.27 4.16 3.08
N ASN A 126 11.00 3.36 2.06
CA ASN A 126 10.57 3.81 0.74
C ASN A 126 9.35 2.99 0.33
N PHE A 127 8.36 3.64 -0.25
CA PHE A 127 7.15 3.00 -0.78
C PHE A 127 6.93 3.46 -2.21
N ASN A 128 6.76 2.51 -3.11
CA ASN A 128 6.55 2.78 -4.52
C ASN A 128 5.50 1.84 -5.11
N ILE A 129 4.56 2.39 -5.87
CA ILE A 129 3.59 1.63 -6.65
C ILE A 129 4.02 1.69 -8.11
N LEU A 130 4.25 0.54 -8.72
CA LEU A 130 4.60 0.43 -10.12
C LEU A 130 3.43 -0.20 -10.87
N VAL A 131 2.98 0.45 -11.93
CA VAL A 131 1.85 -0.03 -12.75
C VAL A 131 2.25 -0.14 -14.21
N SER A 132 1.90 -1.27 -14.81
CA SER A 132 1.98 -1.50 -16.25
C SER A 132 0.59 -1.41 -16.87
N CYS A 133 0.44 -0.60 -17.91
CA CYS A 133 -0.82 -0.41 -18.61
C CYS A 133 -0.61 -0.01 -20.09
N PRO A 134 -1.66 -0.08 -20.94
CA PRO A 134 -1.62 0.48 -22.28
C PRO A 134 -1.39 2.00 -22.28
N PRO A 135 -0.75 2.57 -23.32
CA PRO A 135 -0.44 4.00 -23.38
C PRO A 135 -1.65 4.92 -23.28
N ASP A 136 -2.79 4.52 -23.84
CA ASP A 136 -4.05 5.26 -23.82
C ASP A 136 -4.76 5.20 -22.44
N LYS A 137 -4.29 4.38 -21.53
CA LYS A 137 -4.87 4.17 -20.19
C LYS A 137 -4.07 4.75 -19.03
N VAL A 138 -2.94 5.38 -19.31
CA VAL A 138 -2.09 5.97 -18.24
C VAL A 138 -2.85 7.02 -17.43
N THR A 139 -3.58 7.93 -18.10
CA THR A 139 -4.34 8.98 -17.40
C THR A 139 -5.41 8.43 -16.48
N PRO A 140 -6.34 7.54 -16.91
CA PRO A 140 -7.34 6.98 -16.01
C PRO A 140 -6.72 6.14 -14.86
N VAL A 141 -5.63 5.43 -15.10
CA VAL A 141 -4.90 4.71 -14.04
C VAL A 141 -4.32 5.68 -13.02
N THR A 142 -3.67 6.74 -13.47
CA THR A 142 -3.10 7.78 -12.59
C THR A 142 -4.20 8.43 -11.75
N SER A 143 -5.30 8.86 -12.37
CA SER A 143 -6.42 9.47 -11.65
C SER A 143 -7.05 8.55 -10.62
N PHE A 144 -7.16 7.25 -10.92
CA PHE A 144 -7.64 6.26 -9.97
C PHE A 144 -6.70 6.15 -8.75
N LEU A 145 -5.40 6.00 -8.99
CA LEU A 145 -4.41 5.88 -7.91
C LEU A 145 -4.35 7.14 -7.05
N GLU A 146 -4.30 8.31 -7.68
CA GLU A 146 -4.29 9.59 -6.95
C GLU A 146 -5.55 9.74 -6.08
N THR A 147 -6.74 9.41 -6.61
CA THR A 147 -7.99 9.50 -5.86
C THR A 147 -7.97 8.55 -4.66
N LYS A 148 -7.56 7.30 -4.86
CA LYS A 148 -7.53 6.30 -3.79
C LYS A 148 -6.49 6.61 -2.71
N LEU A 149 -5.32 7.05 -3.10
CA LEU A 149 -4.29 7.49 -2.16
C LEU A 149 -4.72 8.74 -1.40
N TYR A 150 -5.36 9.69 -2.07
CA TYR A 150 -5.92 10.88 -1.42
C TYR A 150 -7.00 10.55 -0.40
N GLU A 151 -7.87 9.58 -0.68
CA GLU A 151 -8.83 9.04 0.30
C GLU A 151 -8.15 8.49 1.57
N CYS A 152 -6.91 7.99 1.43
CA CYS A 152 -6.06 7.53 2.53
C CYS A 152 -5.25 8.66 3.20
N GLY A 153 -5.38 9.90 2.72
CA GLY A 153 -4.59 11.05 3.19
C GLY A 153 -3.16 11.08 2.67
N ILE A 154 -2.88 10.35 1.59
CA ILE A 154 -1.54 10.23 0.98
C ILE A 154 -1.55 10.95 -0.36
N MET A 155 -0.59 11.84 -0.60
CA MET A 155 -0.40 12.46 -1.90
C MET A 155 0.86 11.87 -2.54
N PRO A 156 0.71 11.03 -3.60
CA PRO A 156 1.86 10.49 -4.29
C PRO A 156 2.61 11.60 -5.04
N SER A 157 3.90 11.44 -5.20
CA SER A 157 4.70 12.35 -6.01
C SER A 157 4.21 12.33 -7.46
N ARG A 158 3.87 13.52 -7.97
CA ARG A 158 3.47 13.70 -9.38
C ARG A 158 4.68 13.91 -10.30
N THR A 159 5.80 14.30 -9.74
CA THR A 159 7.01 14.74 -10.45
C THR A 159 8.18 13.80 -10.21
N ALA A 160 7.94 12.50 -10.14
CA ALA A 160 8.99 11.51 -10.03
C ALA A 160 9.69 11.35 -11.39
N TYR A 161 10.73 12.13 -11.62
CA TYR A 161 11.53 12.12 -12.87
C TYR A 161 12.52 10.96 -12.94
N ASN A 162 12.82 10.29 -11.85
CA ASN A 162 13.74 9.16 -11.74
C ASN A 162 13.06 7.80 -12.00
N GLN A 163 12.19 7.74 -13.01
CA GLN A 163 11.37 6.54 -13.29
C GLN A 163 12.17 5.27 -13.52
N LEU A 164 13.34 5.36 -14.19
CA LEU A 164 14.20 4.20 -14.41
C LEU A 164 14.81 3.68 -13.11
N GLU A 165 15.25 4.56 -12.25
CA GLU A 165 15.81 4.22 -10.95
C GLU A 165 14.75 3.54 -10.06
N LEU A 166 13.57 4.17 -9.92
CA LEU A 166 12.45 3.61 -9.18
C LEU A 166 12.02 2.23 -9.70
N PHE A 167 12.06 2.03 -11.01
CA PHE A 167 11.78 0.72 -11.62
C PHE A 167 12.86 -0.31 -11.25
N MET A 168 14.13 0.06 -11.33
CA MET A 168 15.25 -0.83 -10.99
C MET A 168 15.22 -1.21 -9.50
N ASP A 169 14.81 -0.29 -8.64
CA ASP A 169 14.71 -0.52 -7.19
C ASP A 169 13.55 -1.43 -6.79
N CYS A 170 12.58 -1.64 -7.69
CA CYS A 170 11.52 -2.63 -7.48
C CYS A 170 11.98 -4.08 -7.65
N PHE A 171 13.18 -4.34 -8.17
CA PHE A 171 13.68 -5.69 -8.28
C PHE A 171 14.14 -6.24 -6.92
N PRO A 172 13.84 -7.49 -6.60
CA PRO A 172 14.27 -8.11 -5.36
C PRO A 172 15.78 -7.99 -5.16
N GLY A 173 16.17 -7.51 -4.00
CA GLY A 173 17.58 -7.35 -3.63
C GLY A 173 18.18 -5.96 -3.93
N ASN A 174 17.51 -5.09 -4.68
CA ASN A 174 18.04 -3.76 -5.01
C ASN A 174 17.77 -2.69 -3.93
N GLY A 175 16.97 -2.99 -2.91
CA GLY A 175 16.66 -2.03 -1.84
C GLY A 175 17.85 -1.48 -1.05
N TYR A 176 19.05 -2.05 -1.22
CA TYR A 176 20.29 -1.51 -0.65
C TYR A 176 20.82 -0.27 -1.37
N ALA A 177 20.39 -0.04 -2.61
CA ALA A 177 20.86 1.08 -3.43
C ALA A 177 20.27 2.42 -2.97
N PHE A 178 19.16 2.41 -2.23
CA PHE A 178 18.56 3.62 -1.69
C PHE A 178 19.47 4.36 -0.73
N ASN A 179 19.64 5.66 -0.99
CA ASN A 179 20.36 6.54 -0.10
C ASN A 179 19.45 7.01 1.04
N PRO A 180 19.79 6.73 2.34
CA PRO A 180 18.98 7.15 3.46
C PRO A 180 18.76 8.66 3.60
N ASP A 181 19.61 9.47 2.99
CA ASP A 181 19.52 10.92 3.10
C ASP A 181 18.58 11.55 2.03
N TYR A 182 18.27 10.82 0.94
CA TYR A 182 17.50 11.35 -0.20
C TYR A 182 16.29 10.47 -0.56
N ASP A 183 16.45 9.14 -0.56
CA ASP A 183 15.44 8.23 -1.10
C ASP A 183 14.53 7.66 -0.02
N LEU A 184 14.94 7.76 1.23
CA LEU A 184 14.26 7.15 2.36
C LEU A 184 13.77 8.21 3.35
N PHE A 185 12.57 8.04 3.85
CA PHE A 185 12.08 8.83 4.97
C PHE A 185 12.14 8.04 6.28
N LEU A 186 12.30 8.76 7.38
CA LEU A 186 12.38 8.18 8.71
C LEU A 186 11.00 8.13 9.35
N THR A 187 10.61 6.95 9.84
CA THR A 187 9.33 6.77 10.54
C THR A 187 9.45 5.71 11.65
N LEU A 188 8.36 5.54 12.40
CA LEU A 188 8.24 4.46 13.38
C LEU A 188 7.91 3.14 12.68
N SER A 189 8.40 2.02 13.23
CA SER A 189 8.14 0.68 12.70
C SER A 189 6.66 0.38 12.54
N ASP A 190 5.82 0.81 13.46
CA ASP A 190 4.38 0.57 13.43
C ASP A 190 3.70 1.28 12.26
N ALA A 191 4.11 2.52 11.99
CA ALA A 191 3.62 3.27 10.83
C ALA A 191 4.06 2.62 9.51
N ALA A 192 5.30 2.12 9.43
CA ALA A 192 5.77 1.39 8.26
C ALA A 192 4.99 0.11 8.01
N LEU A 193 4.64 -0.63 9.08
CA LEU A 193 3.86 -1.86 8.99
C LEU A 193 2.40 -1.64 8.54
N CYS A 194 1.84 -0.43 8.71
CA CYS A 194 0.51 -0.10 8.19
C CYS A 194 0.43 -0.18 6.66
N PHE A 195 1.55 -0.04 5.97
CA PHE A 195 1.66 -0.17 4.52
C PHE A 195 1.98 -1.60 4.07
N PHE A 196 2.05 -2.54 4.99
CA PHE A 196 2.30 -3.93 4.64
C PHE A 196 1.09 -4.50 3.88
N PHE A 197 1.29 -4.76 2.59
CA PHE A 197 0.28 -5.28 1.71
C PHE A 197 0.40 -6.79 1.61
N LYS A 198 -0.68 -7.50 1.89
CA LYS A 198 -0.74 -8.95 1.80
C LYS A 198 -1.36 -9.38 0.47
N GLU A 199 -1.06 -10.59 0.05
CA GLU A 199 -1.73 -11.16 -1.12
C GLU A 199 -3.18 -11.50 -0.78
N HIS A 200 -4.08 -11.14 -1.71
CA HIS A 200 -5.51 -11.37 -1.60
C HIS A 200 -6.06 -12.09 -2.82
N LEU A 201 -7.24 -12.65 -2.69
CA LEU A 201 -8.05 -13.04 -3.83
C LEU A 201 -8.44 -11.77 -4.58
N LYS A 202 -7.96 -11.63 -5.80
CA LYS A 202 -8.04 -10.38 -6.58
C LYS A 202 -9.45 -9.97 -6.99
N GLU A 203 -10.38 -10.92 -7.02
CA GLU A 203 -11.65 -10.70 -7.68
C GLU A 203 -12.80 -11.38 -6.96
N SER A 204 -13.87 -10.63 -6.77
CA SER A 204 -15.18 -11.17 -6.48
C SER A 204 -15.87 -11.61 -7.77
N GLU A 205 -16.71 -12.62 -7.69
CA GLU A 205 -17.56 -13.01 -8.82
C GLU A 205 -18.63 -11.94 -9.07
N ASP A 206 -18.87 -11.61 -10.33
CA ASP A 206 -20.01 -10.78 -10.74
C ASP A 206 -21.26 -11.67 -10.78
N THR A 207 -22.04 -11.62 -9.71
CA THR A 207 -23.18 -12.48 -9.49
C THR A 207 -24.30 -11.69 -8.81
N PRO A 208 -25.58 -12.04 -9.09
CA PRO A 208 -26.71 -11.51 -8.33
C PRO A 208 -26.73 -11.97 -6.87
N LEU A 209 -25.95 -12.98 -6.50
CA LEU A 209 -25.78 -13.41 -5.12
C LEU A 209 -24.89 -12.40 -4.38
N THR A 210 -25.47 -11.69 -3.44
CA THR A 210 -24.81 -10.59 -2.71
C THR A 210 -24.18 -11.01 -1.37
N THR A 211 -23.91 -12.30 -1.18
CA THR A 211 -23.29 -12.79 0.05
C THR A 211 -21.78 -12.61 -0.02
N TYR A 212 -21.24 -11.83 0.90
CA TYR A 212 -19.81 -11.57 1.01
C TYR A 212 -19.20 -12.41 2.14
N TYR A 213 -18.05 -12.96 1.85
CA TYR A 213 -17.16 -13.59 2.82
C TYR A 213 -15.93 -12.73 3.00
N THR A 214 -15.20 -12.91 4.06
CA THR A 214 -13.89 -12.30 4.24
C THR A 214 -12.81 -13.37 4.05
N ASP A 215 -11.77 -13.02 3.33
CA ASP A 215 -10.56 -13.84 3.31
C ASP A 215 -9.80 -13.74 4.64
N ARG A 216 -8.67 -14.44 4.76
CA ARG A 216 -7.84 -14.41 5.98
C ARG A 216 -7.24 -13.04 6.26
N GLN A 217 -7.18 -12.17 5.28
CA GLN A 217 -6.66 -10.81 5.35
C GLN A 217 -7.73 -9.77 5.67
N GLY A 218 -9.00 -10.19 5.71
CA GLY A 218 -10.13 -9.31 6.02
C GLY A 218 -10.74 -8.62 4.80
N LEU A 219 -10.34 -8.99 3.56
CA LEU A 219 -10.97 -8.45 2.36
C LEU A 219 -12.32 -9.12 2.09
N PRO A 220 -13.32 -8.33 1.69
CA PRO A 220 -14.60 -8.88 1.26
C PRO A 220 -14.46 -9.58 -0.10
N VAL A 221 -14.90 -10.83 -0.15
CA VAL A 221 -14.92 -11.65 -1.36
C VAL A 221 -16.35 -12.14 -1.59
N CYS A 222 -16.88 -11.92 -2.78
CA CYS A 222 -18.15 -12.49 -3.20
C CYS A 222 -17.89 -13.72 -4.05
N ILE A 223 -18.42 -14.88 -3.64
CA ILE A 223 -18.29 -16.15 -4.35
C ILE A 223 -19.70 -16.69 -4.63
N ASP A 224 -19.97 -16.98 -5.89
CA ASP A 224 -21.23 -17.62 -6.29
C ASP A 224 -21.11 -19.14 -6.16
N ILE A 225 -21.59 -19.66 -5.05
CA ILE A 225 -21.64 -21.10 -4.78
C ILE A 225 -22.62 -21.86 -5.67
N THR A 226 -23.55 -21.17 -6.34
CA THR A 226 -24.52 -21.82 -7.24
C THR A 226 -23.91 -22.23 -8.58
N GLY A 227 -22.72 -21.74 -8.86
CA GLY A 227 -22.00 -22.00 -10.11
C GLY A 227 -22.67 -21.38 -11.35
N LYS A 228 -23.59 -20.44 -11.16
CA LYS A 228 -24.29 -19.72 -12.22
C LYS A 228 -23.71 -18.33 -12.51
N ALA A 229 -22.61 -17.99 -11.84
CA ALA A 229 -21.92 -16.74 -12.06
C ALA A 229 -21.49 -16.55 -13.52
N GLY A 230 -21.42 -15.31 -13.94
CA GLY A 230 -21.12 -14.91 -15.30
C GLY A 230 -19.72 -15.29 -15.81
N LYS A 231 -19.01 -14.37 -16.41
CA LYS A 231 -17.77 -14.63 -17.17
C LYS A 231 -16.57 -15.12 -16.33
N ARG A 232 -16.57 -14.94 -15.01
CA ARG A 232 -15.48 -15.33 -14.13
C ARG A 232 -16.03 -16.21 -13.01
N LYS A 233 -15.80 -17.50 -13.15
CA LYS A 233 -16.33 -18.51 -12.27
C LYS A 233 -15.21 -19.05 -11.39
N MET A 234 -15.27 -18.79 -10.08
CA MET A 234 -14.35 -19.37 -9.10
C MET A 234 -14.75 -20.78 -8.70
N SER A 235 -16.05 -21.09 -8.78
CA SER A 235 -16.60 -22.40 -8.44
C SER A 235 -16.90 -23.19 -9.72
N GLU A 236 -16.32 -24.36 -9.87
CA GLU A 236 -16.60 -25.26 -11.01
C GLU A 236 -17.89 -26.07 -10.82
N ASN A 237 -18.34 -26.25 -9.58
CA ASN A 237 -19.44 -27.11 -9.23
C ASN A 237 -20.38 -26.43 -8.25
N ALA A 238 -21.70 -26.59 -8.46
CA ALA A 238 -22.75 -26.09 -7.55
C ALA A 238 -22.89 -26.89 -6.26
N LYS A 239 -22.14 -27.99 -6.13
CA LYS A 239 -22.14 -28.82 -4.92
C LYS A 239 -21.02 -28.37 -3.99
N PHE A 240 -21.36 -28.14 -2.72
CA PHE A 240 -20.39 -27.74 -1.70
C PHE A 240 -20.59 -28.56 -0.42
N TYR A 241 -19.54 -28.69 0.34
CA TYR A 241 -19.53 -29.30 1.66
C TYR A 241 -19.09 -28.27 2.69
N CYS A 242 -19.84 -28.18 3.79
CA CYS A 242 -19.46 -27.38 4.95
C CYS A 242 -19.00 -28.33 6.04
N ILE A 243 -17.71 -28.29 6.35
CA ILE A 243 -17.08 -29.16 7.35
C ILE A 243 -16.49 -28.27 8.43
N GLY A 244 -16.80 -28.57 9.69
CA GLY A 244 -16.22 -27.85 10.82
C GLY A 244 -16.50 -28.57 12.12
N PRO A 245 -15.69 -28.33 13.17
CA PRO A 245 -15.95 -28.87 14.50
C PRO A 245 -17.22 -28.25 15.11
N SER A 246 -17.74 -28.91 16.14
CA SER A 246 -18.89 -28.38 16.90
C SER A 246 -18.56 -26.98 17.43
N GLY A 247 -19.47 -26.02 17.28
CA GLY A 247 -19.29 -24.63 17.68
C GLY A 247 -18.59 -23.74 16.64
N SER A 248 -18.22 -24.23 15.46
CA SER A 248 -17.55 -23.47 14.40
C SER A 248 -18.47 -22.55 13.57
N GLY A 249 -19.75 -22.42 13.93
CA GLY A 249 -20.70 -21.57 13.22
C GLY A 249 -21.35 -22.19 11.97
N MET A 250 -21.18 -23.49 11.71
CA MET A 250 -21.77 -24.17 10.55
C MET A 250 -23.29 -23.95 10.39
N SER A 251 -24.01 -23.94 11.48
CA SER A 251 -25.47 -23.73 11.47
C SER A 251 -25.85 -22.31 11.06
N PHE A 252 -25.04 -21.31 11.44
CA PHE A 252 -25.24 -19.93 11.06
C PHE A 252 -24.98 -19.74 9.55
N GLU A 253 -23.91 -20.31 9.03
CA GLU A 253 -23.59 -20.24 7.60
C GLU A 253 -24.67 -20.88 6.74
N ARG A 254 -25.20 -22.02 7.15
CA ARG A 254 -26.32 -22.69 6.47
C ARG A 254 -27.58 -21.81 6.45
N TRP A 255 -27.87 -21.10 7.55
CA TRP A 255 -29.00 -20.20 7.64
C TRP A 255 -28.87 -19.00 6.69
N VAL A 256 -27.71 -18.36 6.66
CA VAL A 256 -27.44 -17.22 5.77
C VAL A 256 -27.58 -17.60 4.29
N ARG A 257 -27.28 -18.84 3.92
CA ARG A 257 -27.38 -19.32 2.52
C ARG A 257 -28.78 -19.75 2.10
N CYS A 258 -29.67 -20.03 3.07
CA CYS A 258 -31.04 -20.49 2.79
C CYS A 258 -32.08 -19.36 2.91
N ALA A 259 -31.70 -18.18 3.40
CA ALA A 259 -32.52 -16.98 3.46
C ALA A 259 -32.39 -16.13 2.20
#